data_aefafe77711b7bf632dbdc05b6fd6e34
#
_entry.id   aefafe77711b7bf632dbdc05b6fd6e34
#
_cell.length_a   1.000
_cell.length_b   1.000
_cell.length_c   1.000
_cell.angle_alpha   90.00
_cell.angle_beta   90.00
_cell.angle_gamma   90.00
#
_symmetry.space_group_name_H-M   'P 1'
#
loop_
_entity.id
_entity.type
_entity.pdbx_description
1 polymer ?
#
loop_
_entity_poly.entity_id
_entity_poly.type
_entity_poly.pdbx_seq_one_letter_code
_entity_poly.pdbx_strand_id
1 'polypeptide(L)'
;MPPSGSNRLQAAHTLKRSSWVGFWAQVVLGVVALLILLFALLQQRINLQNGTGLALGLAGVASLGLGVWLKYGSINLAKRLAEQEWEHRPRKDDVLNKLCLEMGVALVGMLATLLGSFVVIGSLFAKALLVPQGTLALANQPVDALDILVVQGLLNTIAGHFAALVTTLWPLWRITRAEAN
;
A
#
# COMPACT_ATOMS: atom_id res chain seq x y z
N MET A 1 10.03 31.61 -16.37
CA MET A 1 11.39 31.68 -15.77
C MET A 1 11.76 30.27 -15.29
N PRO A 2 12.97 29.76 -15.55
CA PRO A 2 13.39 28.48 -14.96
C PRO A 2 13.45 28.64 -13.44
N PRO A 3 12.93 27.65 -12.67
CA PRO A 3 12.95 27.71 -11.21
C PRO A 3 14.39 27.85 -10.72
N SER A 4 14.61 28.72 -9.73
CA SER A 4 15.92 28.96 -9.12
C SER A 4 16.54 27.67 -8.62
N GLY A 5 17.86 27.52 -8.69
CA GLY A 5 18.57 26.29 -8.29
C GLY A 5 18.23 25.81 -6.86
N SER A 6 17.91 26.75 -5.96
CA SER A 6 17.48 26.46 -4.59
C SER A 6 16.14 25.71 -4.51
N ASN A 7 15.16 26.09 -5.32
CA ASN A 7 13.83 25.44 -5.32
C ASN A 7 13.90 23.99 -5.82
N ARG A 8 14.81 23.72 -6.77
CA ARG A 8 15.02 22.36 -7.30
C ARG A 8 15.65 21.42 -6.28
N LEU A 9 16.68 21.88 -5.59
CA LEU A 9 17.33 21.09 -4.54
C LEU A 9 16.36 20.76 -3.40
N GLN A 10 15.50 21.71 -3.03
CA GLN A 10 14.45 21.47 -2.05
C GLN A 10 13.43 20.43 -2.53
N ALA A 11 13.01 20.49 -3.80
CA ALA A 11 12.10 19.51 -4.39
C ALA A 11 12.73 18.10 -4.43
N ALA A 12 13.99 17.98 -4.86
CA ALA A 12 14.72 16.73 -4.87
C ALA A 12 14.90 16.14 -3.46
N HIS A 13 15.24 16.96 -2.47
CA HIS A 13 15.34 16.55 -1.06
C HIS A 13 14.00 16.06 -0.50
N THR A 14 12.92 16.77 -0.78
CA THR A 14 11.59 16.40 -0.32
C THR A 14 11.15 15.08 -0.96
N LEU A 15 11.34 14.94 -2.27
CA LEU A 15 11.00 13.71 -3.00
C LEU A 15 11.81 12.53 -2.49
N LYS A 16 13.11 12.68 -2.29
CA LYS A 16 13.99 11.61 -1.76
C LYS A 16 13.53 11.16 -0.38
N ARG A 17 13.29 12.11 0.54
CA ARG A 17 12.93 11.80 1.93
C ARG A 17 11.56 11.13 2.00
N SER A 18 10.55 11.66 1.31
CA SER A 18 9.21 11.07 1.30
C SER A 18 9.19 9.69 0.65
N SER A 19 9.91 9.51 -0.46
CA SER A 19 10.01 8.20 -1.13
C SER A 19 10.72 7.17 -0.25
N TRP A 20 11.73 7.56 0.53
CA TRP A 20 12.43 6.68 1.44
C TRP A 20 11.54 6.22 2.61
N VAL A 21 10.81 7.15 3.21
CA VAL A 21 9.84 6.84 4.27
C VAL A 21 8.74 5.93 3.72
N GLY A 22 8.18 6.26 2.55
CA GLY A 22 7.14 5.45 1.90
C GLY A 22 7.63 4.05 1.54
N PHE A 23 8.85 3.93 1.04
CA PHE A 23 9.49 2.64 0.72
C PHE A 23 9.54 1.73 1.96
N TRP A 24 10.12 2.21 3.07
CA TRP A 24 10.24 1.40 4.28
C TRP A 24 8.89 1.08 4.93
N ALA A 25 7.97 2.04 4.95
CA ALA A 25 6.63 1.79 5.46
C ALA A 25 5.92 0.67 4.67
N GLN A 26 5.99 0.72 3.34
CA GLN A 26 5.40 -0.32 2.48
C GLN A 26 6.10 -1.66 2.64
N VAL A 27 7.44 -1.69 2.73
CA VAL A 27 8.22 -2.94 2.91
C VAL A 27 7.84 -3.60 4.22
N VAL A 28 7.87 -2.88 5.34
CA VAL A 28 7.57 -3.45 6.66
C VAL A 28 6.12 -3.94 6.72
N LEU A 29 5.15 -3.10 6.37
CA LEU A 29 3.73 -3.46 6.41
C LEU A 29 3.40 -4.56 5.40
N GLY A 30 3.99 -4.50 4.21
CA GLY A 30 3.78 -5.50 3.16
C GLY A 30 4.37 -6.87 3.51
N VAL A 31 5.57 -6.92 4.09
CA VAL A 31 6.17 -8.18 4.54
C VAL A 31 5.34 -8.82 5.65
N VAL A 32 4.93 -8.02 6.65
CA VAL A 32 4.06 -8.53 7.73
C VAL A 32 2.74 -9.04 7.18
N ALA A 33 2.09 -8.27 6.30
CA ALA A 33 0.85 -8.69 5.65
C ALA A 33 1.02 -9.97 4.84
N LEU A 34 2.10 -10.05 4.03
CA LEU A 34 2.40 -11.22 3.20
C LEU A 34 2.59 -12.47 4.06
N LEU A 35 3.38 -12.39 5.14
CA LEU A 35 3.61 -13.53 6.04
C LEU A 35 2.31 -14.02 6.68
N ILE A 36 1.46 -13.10 7.15
CA ILE A 36 0.17 -13.43 7.75
C ILE A 36 -0.74 -14.11 6.72
N LEU A 37 -0.89 -13.53 5.53
CA LEU A 37 -1.79 -14.07 4.50
C LEU A 37 -1.28 -15.39 3.92
N LEU A 38 0.03 -15.57 3.77
CA LEU A 38 0.63 -16.85 3.37
C LEU A 38 0.41 -17.92 4.45
N PHE A 39 0.59 -17.56 5.72
CA PHE A 39 0.32 -18.49 6.82
C PHE A 39 -1.14 -18.91 6.83
N ALA A 40 -2.07 -17.96 6.64
CA ALA A 40 -3.48 -18.24 6.53
C ALA A 40 -3.81 -19.15 5.34
N LEU A 41 -3.17 -18.92 4.18
CA LEU A 41 -3.35 -19.75 2.99
C LEU A 41 -2.89 -21.19 3.21
N LEU A 42 -1.78 -21.40 3.92
CA LEU A 42 -1.24 -22.72 4.23
C LEU A 42 -2.11 -23.48 5.23
N GLN A 43 -2.75 -22.79 6.17
CA GLN A 43 -3.61 -23.38 7.20
C GLN A 43 -5.04 -23.67 6.70
N GLN A 44 -5.54 -22.88 5.78
CA GLN A 44 -6.87 -23.10 5.23
C GLN A 44 -6.84 -24.29 4.26
N ARG A 45 -7.47 -25.40 4.65
CA ARG A 45 -8.04 -26.34 3.68
C ARG A 45 -9.04 -25.55 2.85
N ILE A 46 -8.68 -25.27 1.61
CA ILE A 46 -9.31 -24.33 0.69
C ILE A 46 -10.83 -24.50 0.68
N ASN A 47 -11.54 -23.70 1.45
CA ASN A 47 -12.97 -23.50 1.31
C ASN A 47 -13.19 -22.35 0.32
N LEU A 48 -13.76 -22.66 -0.83
CA LEU A 48 -14.01 -21.71 -1.94
C LEU A 48 -14.78 -20.43 -1.53
N GLN A 49 -15.56 -20.49 -0.44
CA GLN A 49 -16.32 -19.33 0.05
C GLN A 49 -15.45 -18.20 0.62
N ASN A 50 -14.29 -18.52 1.18
CA ASN A 50 -13.34 -17.51 1.70
C ASN A 50 -12.20 -17.21 0.69
N GLY A 51 -12.12 -17.97 -0.41
CA GLY A 51 -11.05 -17.88 -1.38
C GLY A 51 -11.00 -16.51 -2.11
N THR A 52 -12.15 -15.93 -2.42
CA THR A 52 -12.25 -14.64 -3.11
C THR A 52 -11.71 -13.48 -2.26
N GLY A 53 -12.04 -13.43 -0.98
CA GLY A 53 -11.54 -12.40 -0.07
C GLY A 53 -10.02 -12.47 0.11
N LEU A 54 -9.50 -13.69 0.28
CA LEU A 54 -8.06 -13.93 0.40
C LEU A 54 -7.32 -13.63 -0.92
N ALA A 55 -7.89 -14.01 -2.08
CA ALA A 55 -7.31 -13.71 -3.38
C ALA A 55 -7.21 -12.19 -3.64
N LEU A 56 -8.25 -11.42 -3.29
CA LEU A 56 -8.24 -9.96 -3.37
C LEU A 56 -7.22 -9.36 -2.39
N GLY A 57 -7.09 -9.91 -1.18
CA GLY A 57 -6.07 -9.52 -0.22
C GLY A 57 -4.64 -9.75 -0.75
N LEU A 58 -4.38 -10.91 -1.34
CA LEU A 58 -3.10 -11.22 -1.98
C LEU A 58 -2.81 -10.33 -3.19
N ALA A 59 -3.83 -10.00 -4.01
CA ALA A 59 -3.71 -9.04 -5.09
C ALA A 59 -3.34 -7.64 -4.54
N GLY A 60 -3.91 -7.24 -3.40
CA GLY A 60 -3.50 -6.03 -2.67
C GLY A 60 -2.04 -6.07 -2.24
N VAL A 61 -1.57 -7.16 -1.66
CA VAL A 61 -0.15 -7.32 -1.28
C VAL A 61 0.76 -7.29 -2.51
N ALA A 62 0.37 -7.94 -3.60
CA ALA A 62 1.12 -7.90 -4.85
C ALA A 62 1.25 -6.46 -5.38
N SER A 63 0.16 -5.68 -5.31
CA SER A 63 0.19 -4.26 -5.70
C SER A 63 1.05 -3.40 -4.76
N LEU A 64 1.18 -3.75 -3.46
CA LEU A 64 2.17 -3.14 -2.56
C LEU A 64 3.60 -3.42 -3.04
N GLY A 65 3.89 -4.64 -3.48
CA GLY A 65 5.19 -4.99 -4.07
C GLY A 65 5.52 -4.12 -5.30
N LEU A 66 4.54 -3.90 -6.19
CA LEU A 66 4.67 -2.94 -7.30
C LEU A 66 4.91 -1.52 -6.79
N GLY A 67 4.21 -1.09 -5.74
CA GLY A 67 4.39 0.21 -5.09
C GLY A 67 5.81 0.40 -4.56
N VAL A 68 6.37 -0.61 -3.89
CA VAL A 68 7.77 -0.62 -3.40
C VAL A 68 8.75 -0.45 -4.56
N TRP A 69 8.54 -1.19 -5.66
CA TRP A 69 9.39 -1.08 -6.85
C TRP A 69 9.31 0.32 -7.49
N LEU A 70 8.12 0.89 -7.59
CA LEU A 70 7.94 2.25 -8.09
C LEU A 70 8.61 3.29 -7.18
N LYS A 71 8.51 3.14 -5.85
CA LYS A 71 9.17 4.02 -4.87
C LYS A 71 10.68 3.98 -4.98
N TYR A 72 11.26 2.80 -5.19
CA TYR A 72 12.69 2.68 -5.46
C TYR A 72 13.11 3.47 -6.70
N GLY A 73 12.31 3.40 -7.76
CA GLY A 73 12.50 4.22 -8.95
C GLY A 73 12.39 5.73 -8.69
N SER A 74 11.52 6.18 -7.78
CA SER A 74 11.40 7.60 -7.42
C SER A 74 12.56 8.09 -6.57
N ILE A 75 13.17 7.22 -5.75
CA ILE A 75 14.42 7.54 -5.06
C ILE A 75 15.55 7.80 -6.07
N ASN A 76 15.66 6.98 -7.11
CA ASN A 76 16.66 7.17 -8.18
C ASN A 76 16.37 8.43 -9.01
N LEU A 77 15.10 8.71 -9.29
CA LEU A 77 14.68 9.93 -9.97
C LEU A 77 15.05 11.18 -9.17
N ALA A 78 14.85 11.15 -7.84
CA ALA A 78 15.23 12.24 -6.96
C ALA A 78 16.75 12.50 -6.95
N LYS A 79 17.57 11.43 -7.05
CA LYS A 79 19.03 11.58 -7.16
C LYS A 79 19.41 12.29 -8.49
N ARG A 80 18.83 11.88 -9.61
CA ARG A 80 19.06 12.52 -10.92
C ARG A 80 18.61 13.99 -10.95
N LEU A 81 17.53 14.33 -10.26
CA LEU A 81 17.09 15.73 -10.10
C LEU A 81 18.10 16.60 -9.33
N ALA A 82 18.87 16.00 -8.43
CA ALA A 82 19.90 16.69 -7.65
C ALA A 82 21.22 16.88 -8.43
N GLU A 83 21.45 16.11 -9.51
CA GLU A 83 22.65 16.19 -10.34
C GLU A 83 22.70 17.53 -11.12
N GLN A 84 23.90 18.08 -11.27
CA GLN A 84 24.11 19.38 -11.93
C GLN A 84 24.15 19.31 -13.46
N GLU A 85 24.39 18.12 -14.03
CA GLU A 85 24.50 17.93 -15.48
C GLU A 85 23.14 18.04 -16.18
N TRP A 86 23.07 18.88 -17.22
CA TRP A 86 21.84 19.20 -17.95
C TRP A 86 21.33 18.05 -18.83
N GLU A 87 22.20 17.23 -19.36
CA GLU A 87 21.88 16.21 -20.36
C GLU A 87 21.04 15.03 -19.81
N HIS A 88 21.12 14.73 -18.53
CA HIS A 88 20.46 13.58 -17.91
C HIS A 88 19.31 13.95 -16.95
N ARG A 89 18.86 15.20 -16.98
CA ARG A 89 17.78 15.65 -16.08
C ARG A 89 16.41 15.18 -16.53
N PRO A 90 15.65 14.52 -15.65
CA PRO A 90 14.26 14.21 -15.93
C PRO A 90 13.44 15.49 -16.09
N ARG A 91 12.54 15.49 -17.06
CA ARG A 91 11.56 16.55 -17.22
C ARG A 91 10.60 16.53 -16.05
N LYS A 92 10.01 17.67 -15.74
CA LYS A 92 9.02 17.78 -14.67
C LYS A 92 7.84 16.85 -14.93
N ASP A 93 7.38 16.78 -16.17
CA ASP A 93 6.27 15.92 -16.57
C ASP A 93 6.56 14.43 -16.28
N ASP A 94 7.81 14.00 -16.43
CA ASP A 94 8.23 12.63 -16.10
C ASP A 94 8.09 12.35 -14.60
N VAL A 95 8.42 13.35 -13.76
CA VAL A 95 8.27 13.25 -12.30
C VAL A 95 6.79 13.19 -11.93
N LEU A 96 5.97 14.08 -12.48
CA LEU A 96 4.54 14.13 -12.21
C LEU A 96 3.84 12.84 -12.66
N ASN A 97 4.11 12.38 -13.88
CA ASN A 97 3.54 11.15 -14.42
C ASN A 97 3.90 9.94 -13.54
N LYS A 98 5.14 9.89 -13.05
CA LYS A 98 5.57 8.82 -12.15
C LYS A 98 4.84 8.86 -10.81
N LEU A 99 4.69 10.04 -10.21
CA LEU A 99 3.95 10.20 -8.96
C LEU A 99 2.46 9.87 -9.14
N CYS A 100 1.85 10.25 -10.28
CA CYS A 100 0.48 9.87 -10.62
C CYS A 100 0.33 8.36 -10.78
N LEU A 101 1.29 7.69 -11.42
CA LEU A 101 1.30 6.23 -11.54
C LEU A 101 1.40 5.54 -10.18
N GLU A 102 2.30 6.00 -9.29
CA GLU A 102 2.42 5.48 -7.92
C GLU A 102 1.10 5.61 -7.15
N MET A 103 0.45 6.78 -7.26
CA MET A 103 -0.84 7.04 -6.63
C MET A 103 -1.92 6.12 -7.18
N GLY A 104 -1.97 5.94 -8.51
CA GLY A 104 -2.92 5.04 -9.18
C GLY A 104 -2.78 3.60 -8.70
N VAL A 105 -1.54 3.07 -8.66
CA VAL A 105 -1.26 1.70 -8.16
C VAL A 105 -1.67 1.56 -6.70
N ALA A 106 -1.36 2.57 -5.86
CA ALA A 106 -1.75 2.53 -4.45
C ALA A 106 -3.27 2.58 -4.25
N LEU A 107 -3.99 3.38 -5.03
CA LEU A 107 -5.46 3.46 -4.96
C LEU A 107 -6.12 2.15 -5.41
N VAL A 108 -5.69 1.58 -6.55
CA VAL A 108 -6.22 0.32 -7.06
C VAL A 108 -5.94 -0.83 -6.09
N GLY A 109 -4.72 -0.90 -5.55
CA GLY A 109 -4.36 -1.92 -4.57
C GLY A 109 -5.14 -1.78 -3.26
N MET A 110 -5.34 -0.54 -2.78
CA MET A 110 -6.14 -0.26 -1.60
C MET A 110 -7.60 -0.67 -1.82
N LEU A 111 -8.18 -0.35 -2.99
CA LEU A 111 -9.54 -0.73 -3.33
C LEU A 111 -9.71 -2.25 -3.38
N ALA A 112 -8.79 -2.96 -4.04
CA ALA A 112 -8.81 -4.43 -4.08
C ALA A 112 -8.76 -5.04 -2.67
N THR A 113 -7.89 -4.50 -1.81
CA THR A 113 -7.76 -4.97 -0.41
C THR A 113 -9.02 -4.67 0.39
N LEU A 114 -9.63 -3.50 0.23
CA LEU A 114 -10.89 -3.14 0.89
C LEU A 114 -12.03 -4.08 0.48
N LEU A 115 -12.17 -4.37 -0.81
CA LEU A 115 -13.17 -5.34 -1.30
C LEU A 115 -12.91 -6.73 -0.73
N GLY A 116 -11.65 -7.17 -0.69
CA GLY A 116 -11.27 -8.42 -0.04
C GLY A 116 -11.61 -8.45 1.45
N SER A 117 -11.37 -7.33 2.15
CA SER A 117 -11.71 -7.19 3.57
C SER A 117 -13.21 -7.28 3.83
N PHE A 118 -14.05 -6.67 2.99
CA PHE A 118 -15.50 -6.78 3.11
C PHE A 118 -15.99 -8.22 2.94
N VAL A 119 -15.42 -8.97 1.98
CA VAL A 119 -15.76 -10.39 1.80
C VAL A 119 -15.37 -11.20 3.04
N VAL A 120 -14.15 -11.02 3.56
CA VAL A 120 -13.68 -11.74 4.75
C VAL A 120 -14.51 -11.39 5.98
N ILE A 121 -14.68 -10.11 6.29
CA ILE A 121 -15.42 -9.64 7.46
C ILE A 121 -16.90 -10.06 7.35
N GLY A 122 -17.49 -9.96 6.16
CA GLY A 122 -18.87 -10.42 5.93
C GLY A 122 -19.05 -11.92 6.20
N SER A 123 -18.08 -12.75 5.79
CA SER A 123 -18.10 -14.19 6.05
C SER A 123 -17.94 -14.50 7.54
N LEU A 124 -17.09 -13.75 8.26
CA LEU A 124 -16.92 -13.88 9.72
C LEU A 124 -18.17 -13.48 10.47
N PHE A 125 -18.80 -12.39 10.07
CA PHE A 125 -20.05 -11.95 10.62
C PHE A 125 -21.16 -12.99 10.43
N ALA A 126 -21.28 -13.56 9.24
CA ALA A 126 -22.23 -14.63 8.97
C ALA A 126 -21.97 -15.86 9.85
N LYS A 127 -20.69 -16.27 10.03
CA LYS A 127 -20.33 -17.36 10.97
C LYS A 127 -20.76 -17.02 12.41
N ALA A 128 -20.53 -15.80 12.87
CA ALA A 128 -20.86 -15.37 14.22
C ALA A 128 -22.38 -15.39 14.49
N LEU A 129 -23.21 -15.08 13.50
CA LEU A 129 -24.67 -15.11 13.62
C LEU A 129 -25.25 -16.54 13.70
N LEU A 130 -24.53 -17.54 13.16
CA LEU A 130 -24.98 -18.94 13.17
C LEU A 130 -24.80 -19.63 14.53
N VAL A 131 -24.13 -18.99 15.48
CA VAL A 131 -23.95 -19.56 16.83
C VAL A 131 -25.17 -19.30 17.66
N PRO A 132 -25.84 -20.35 18.19
CA PRO A 132 -26.97 -20.17 19.11
C PRO A 132 -26.53 -19.41 20.38
N GLN A 133 -27.19 -18.29 20.66
CA GLN A 133 -26.95 -17.52 21.88
C GLN A 133 -27.33 -18.40 23.12
N GLY A 134 -26.34 -18.68 23.96
CA GLY A 134 -26.56 -19.46 25.21
C GLY A 134 -25.81 -20.79 25.29
N THR A 135 -25.20 -21.28 24.25
CA THR A 135 -24.31 -22.45 24.35
C THR A 135 -22.89 -22.01 24.73
N LEU A 136 -22.53 -22.25 26.00
CA LEU A 136 -21.15 -22.16 26.51
C LEU A 136 -20.27 -23.29 25.89
N ALA A 137 -20.42 -23.59 24.61
CA ALA A 137 -19.64 -24.59 23.93
C ALA A 137 -18.27 -24.02 23.59
N LEU A 138 -17.33 -24.08 24.52
CA LEU A 138 -15.91 -23.80 24.36
C LEU A 138 -15.24 -24.61 23.22
N ALA A 139 -15.95 -25.57 22.62
CA ALA A 139 -15.41 -26.49 21.62
C ALA A 139 -15.60 -26.02 20.17
N ASN A 140 -16.49 -25.07 19.87
CA ASN A 140 -16.75 -24.59 18.51
C ASN A 140 -16.80 -23.05 18.50
N GLN A 141 -15.62 -22.42 18.60
CA GLN A 141 -15.53 -20.99 18.37
C GLN A 141 -15.83 -20.70 16.90
N PRO A 142 -16.85 -19.91 16.56
CA PRO A 142 -17.24 -19.64 15.17
C PRO A 142 -16.20 -18.77 14.45
N VAL A 143 -15.43 -18.00 15.22
CA VAL A 143 -14.33 -17.15 14.74
C VAL A 143 -13.04 -17.67 15.36
N ASP A 144 -12.13 -18.13 14.53
CA ASP A 144 -10.84 -18.66 14.96
C ASP A 144 -9.79 -17.53 15.02
N ALA A 145 -8.70 -17.76 15.77
CA ALA A 145 -7.55 -16.87 15.83
C ALA A 145 -6.95 -16.60 14.42
N LEU A 146 -7.02 -17.58 13.53
CA LEU A 146 -6.60 -17.44 12.15
C LEU A 146 -7.45 -16.41 11.38
N ASP A 147 -8.75 -16.39 11.60
CA ASP A 147 -9.66 -15.44 10.98
C ASP A 147 -9.29 -13.99 11.37
N ILE A 148 -8.94 -13.77 12.65
CA ILE A 148 -8.47 -12.47 13.16
C ILE A 148 -7.12 -12.08 12.53
N LEU A 149 -6.21 -13.03 12.38
CA LEU A 149 -4.92 -12.80 11.72
C LEU A 149 -5.10 -12.40 10.25
N VAL A 150 -6.04 -13.00 9.53
CA VAL A 150 -6.34 -12.61 8.14
C VAL A 150 -6.81 -11.15 8.08
N VAL A 151 -7.73 -10.75 8.94
CA VAL A 151 -8.19 -9.36 9.04
C VAL A 151 -7.01 -8.43 9.35
N GLN A 152 -6.12 -8.80 10.27
CA GLN A 152 -4.91 -8.02 10.57
C GLN A 152 -3.99 -7.89 9.36
N GLY A 153 -3.79 -8.96 8.57
CA GLY A 153 -3.00 -8.92 7.33
C GLY A 153 -3.60 -7.95 6.30
N LEU A 154 -4.92 -7.97 6.14
CA LEU A 154 -5.62 -7.04 5.25
C LEU A 154 -5.50 -5.58 5.73
N LEU A 155 -5.64 -5.32 7.03
CA LEU A 155 -5.45 -3.99 7.61
C LEU A 155 -4.02 -3.47 7.40
N ASN A 156 -3.00 -4.31 7.59
CA ASN A 156 -1.62 -3.94 7.32
C ASN A 156 -1.40 -3.59 5.84
N THR A 157 -2.06 -4.31 4.92
CA THR A 157 -2.02 -4.03 3.48
C THR A 157 -2.64 -2.66 3.17
N ILE A 158 -3.82 -2.36 3.73
CA ILE A 158 -4.48 -1.07 3.60
C ILE A 158 -3.59 0.06 4.16
N ALA A 159 -3.01 -0.13 5.35
CA ALA A 159 -2.10 0.84 5.96
C ALA A 159 -0.86 1.09 5.08
N GLY A 160 -0.32 0.05 4.43
CA GLY A 160 0.78 0.16 3.48
C GLY A 160 0.43 1.01 2.26
N HIS A 161 -0.75 0.82 1.67
CA HIS A 161 -1.24 1.65 0.57
C HIS A 161 -1.51 3.09 1.00
N PHE A 162 -2.09 3.28 2.18
CA PHE A 162 -2.30 4.61 2.75
C PHE A 162 -0.97 5.36 2.94
N ALA A 163 0.05 4.70 3.50
CA ALA A 163 1.39 5.27 3.63
C ALA A 163 2.00 5.63 2.26
N ALA A 164 1.76 4.80 1.24
CA ALA A 164 2.15 5.09 -0.14
C ALA A 164 1.52 6.38 -0.65
N LEU A 165 0.20 6.53 -0.48
CA LEU A 165 -0.55 7.71 -0.90
C LEU A 165 -0.04 8.97 -0.22
N VAL A 166 0.08 8.98 1.11
CA VAL A 166 0.57 10.13 1.88
C VAL A 166 1.96 10.56 1.42
N THR A 167 2.87 9.60 1.26
CA THR A 167 4.26 9.88 0.86
C THR A 167 4.40 10.26 -0.61
N THR A 168 3.39 10.01 -1.47
CA THR A 168 3.34 10.46 -2.86
C THR A 168 2.65 11.82 -3.00
N LEU A 169 1.56 12.05 -2.27
CA LEU A 169 0.82 13.31 -2.30
C LEU A 169 1.64 14.49 -1.76
N TRP A 170 2.45 14.26 -0.73
CA TRP A 170 3.26 15.31 -0.13
C TRP A 170 4.22 16.00 -1.11
N PRO A 171 5.11 15.29 -1.84
CA PRO A 171 5.97 15.91 -2.83
C PRO A 171 5.18 16.45 -4.03
N LEU A 172 4.10 15.77 -4.45
CA LEU A 172 3.24 16.24 -5.53
C LEU A 172 2.67 17.63 -5.21
N TRP A 173 2.07 17.80 -4.03
CA TRP A 173 1.51 19.06 -3.58
C TRP A 173 2.58 20.17 -3.49
N ARG A 174 3.78 19.86 -3.01
CA ARG A 174 4.88 20.82 -2.95
C ARG A 174 5.35 21.28 -4.33
N ILE A 175 5.47 20.35 -5.27
CA ILE A 175 5.92 20.66 -6.64
C ILE A 175 4.88 21.54 -7.35
N THR A 176 3.58 21.23 -7.21
CA THR A 176 2.52 22.01 -7.85
C THR A 176 2.33 23.39 -7.22
N ARG A 177 2.46 23.51 -5.89
CA ARG A 177 2.31 24.80 -5.20
C ARG A 177 3.47 25.77 -5.46
N ALA A 178 4.67 25.28 -5.71
CA ALA A 178 5.83 26.12 -6.04
C ALA A 178 5.69 26.85 -7.39
N GLU A 179 4.67 26.55 -8.18
CA GLU A 179 4.36 27.19 -9.45
C GLU A 179 3.27 28.25 -9.35
N ALA A 180 2.44 28.16 -8.33
CA ALA A 180 1.34 29.10 -8.15
C ALA A 180 1.79 30.43 -7.51
N ASN A 181 3.05 30.50 -7.03
CA ASN A 181 3.72 31.68 -6.47
C ASN A 181 4.91 32.11 -7.32
#